data_05260c04a21ab8ae8426fdb3693cb171
#
_entry.id   05260c04a21ab8ae8426fdb3693cb171
#
_cell.length_a   1.000
_cell.length_b   1.000
_cell.length_c   1.000
_cell.angle_alpha   90.00
_cell.angle_beta   90.00
_cell.angle_gamma   90.00
#
_symmetry.space_group_name_H-M   'P 1'
#
loop_
_entity.id
_entity.type
_entity.pdbx_description
1 polymer ?
#
loop_
_entity_poly.entity_id
_entity_poly.type
_entity_poly.pdbx_seq_one_letter_code
_entity_poly.pdbx_strand_id
1 'polypeptide(L)'
;MSRLPVIVGFGGYNAAGRSSFHHGFRRMVIESMDPQARQETLAGLAVMMKLVKAEGGRYLAEDGTPLSPEDIERRYAERIFASTLVRRIEPQYLDPDAVHWHKVLELSPAEGQALTFKASPKQLPEPLPANWSIAPAEDGEVLVSIHERCEFKVDSYRALTVKSAGQLPTGFEPGELYNSRFHPRGLQMSVVAATDAI
;
A
#
# COMPACT_ATOMS: atom_id res chain seq x y z
N MET A 1 37.53 -19.46 24.87
CA MET A 1 36.53 -20.11 24.00
C MET A 1 35.67 -19.03 23.34
N SER A 2 35.74 -18.88 22.03
CA SER A 2 34.86 -17.94 21.31
C SER A 2 33.44 -18.54 21.27
N ARG A 3 32.44 -17.77 21.75
CA ARG A 3 31.03 -18.15 21.62
C ARG A 3 30.60 -17.83 20.20
N LEU A 4 30.16 -18.84 19.45
CA LEU A 4 29.57 -18.64 18.14
C LEU A 4 28.12 -18.24 18.32
N PRO A 5 27.64 -17.20 17.62
CA PRO A 5 26.23 -16.86 17.58
C PRO A 5 25.47 -17.96 16.83
N VAL A 6 24.29 -18.31 17.31
CA VAL A 6 23.38 -19.28 16.65
C VAL A 6 22.04 -18.60 16.38
N ILE A 7 21.42 -18.96 15.24
CA ILE A 7 20.07 -18.52 14.92
C ILE A 7 19.10 -19.46 15.65
N VAL A 8 18.26 -18.89 16.53
CA VAL A 8 17.31 -19.66 17.34
C VAL A 8 15.86 -19.54 16.85
N GLY A 9 15.60 -18.63 15.91
CA GLY A 9 14.29 -18.44 15.32
C GLY A 9 14.35 -17.50 14.13
N PHE A 10 13.35 -17.58 13.28
CA PHE A 10 13.14 -16.64 12.18
C PHE A 10 11.64 -16.47 11.94
N GLY A 11 11.26 -15.30 11.48
CA GLY A 11 9.89 -14.99 11.13
C GLY A 11 9.82 -13.98 9.99
N GLY A 12 8.70 -13.95 9.30
CA GLY A 12 8.52 -13.03 8.19
C GLY A 12 7.20 -13.21 7.46
N TYR A 13 6.90 -12.21 6.66
CA TYR A 13 5.75 -12.19 5.78
C TYR A 13 6.18 -11.83 4.37
N ASN A 14 5.54 -12.42 3.41
CA ASN A 14 5.72 -12.12 1.99
C ASN A 14 4.38 -12.19 1.24
N ALA A 15 4.42 -12.09 -0.07
CA ALA A 15 3.22 -12.13 -0.92
C ALA A 15 2.46 -13.48 -0.85
N ALA A 16 3.09 -14.52 -0.33
CA ALA A 16 2.50 -15.85 -0.16
C ALA A 16 2.04 -16.14 1.26
N GLY A 17 2.28 -15.24 2.23
CA GLY A 17 1.88 -15.40 3.62
C GLY A 17 3.04 -15.49 4.60
N ARG A 18 2.83 -16.14 5.75
CA ARG A 18 3.80 -16.26 6.86
C ARG A 18 4.88 -17.30 6.55
N SER A 19 6.13 -16.99 6.93
CA SER A 19 7.23 -17.93 6.82
C SER A 19 7.18 -19.02 7.90
N SER A 20 6.80 -18.71 9.14
CA SER A 20 6.69 -19.65 10.26
C SER A 20 5.67 -20.78 10.01
N PHE A 21 4.60 -20.52 9.29
CA PHE A 21 3.59 -21.51 8.88
C PHE A 21 3.90 -22.10 7.50
N HIS A 22 5.11 -21.87 6.98
CA HIS A 22 5.53 -22.30 5.66
C HIS A 22 4.64 -21.82 4.50
N HIS A 23 3.72 -20.88 4.70
CA HIS A 23 2.86 -20.36 3.64
C HIS A 23 3.69 -19.85 2.46
N GLY A 24 4.81 -19.16 2.75
CA GLY A 24 5.71 -18.63 1.73
C GLY A 24 6.20 -19.66 0.74
N PHE A 25 6.53 -20.88 1.19
CA PHE A 25 6.96 -21.98 0.35
C PHE A 25 5.76 -22.76 -0.20
N ARG A 26 4.86 -23.20 0.69
CA ARG A 26 3.73 -24.05 0.33
C ARG A 26 2.82 -23.43 -0.73
N ARG A 27 2.57 -22.11 -0.65
CA ARG A 27 1.77 -21.42 -1.66
C ARG A 27 2.40 -21.43 -3.05
N MET A 28 3.74 -21.43 -3.17
CA MET A 28 4.43 -21.51 -4.47
C MET A 28 4.38 -22.88 -5.10
N VAL A 29 4.32 -23.94 -4.28
CA VAL A 29 4.33 -25.35 -4.74
C VAL A 29 3.00 -26.06 -4.55
N ILE A 30 1.92 -25.32 -4.29
CA ILE A 30 0.64 -25.84 -3.83
C ILE A 30 0.01 -26.87 -4.79
N GLU A 31 0.29 -26.75 -6.08
CA GLU A 31 -0.22 -27.66 -7.11
C GLU A 31 0.43 -29.05 -7.07
N SER A 32 1.64 -29.15 -6.52
CA SER A 32 2.39 -30.39 -6.37
C SER A 32 2.31 -31.01 -4.98
N MET A 33 1.54 -30.40 -4.07
CA MET A 33 1.36 -30.90 -2.71
C MET A 33 0.33 -32.04 -2.66
N ASP A 34 0.49 -32.90 -1.65
CA ASP A 34 -0.56 -33.87 -1.33
C ASP A 34 -1.85 -33.15 -0.89
N PRO A 35 -3.02 -33.79 -1.05
CA PRO A 35 -4.31 -33.13 -0.79
C PRO A 35 -4.45 -32.58 0.64
N GLN A 36 -3.96 -33.30 1.66
CA GLN A 36 -4.07 -32.87 3.04
C GLN A 36 -3.24 -31.59 3.28
N ALA A 37 -1.97 -31.59 2.91
CA ALA A 37 -1.09 -30.43 3.08
C ALA A 37 -1.57 -29.22 2.26
N ARG A 38 -2.16 -29.45 1.10
CA ARG A 38 -2.80 -28.41 0.28
C ARG A 38 -3.99 -27.79 1.02
N GLN A 39 -4.90 -28.59 1.56
CA GLN A 39 -6.07 -28.12 2.31
C GLN A 39 -5.68 -27.36 3.56
N GLU A 40 -4.72 -27.87 4.35
CA GLU A 40 -4.18 -27.17 5.52
C GLU A 40 -3.60 -25.80 5.17
N THR A 41 -2.87 -25.72 4.04
CA THR A 41 -2.28 -24.48 3.56
C THR A 41 -3.34 -23.46 3.16
N LEU A 42 -4.36 -23.90 2.41
CA LEU A 42 -5.48 -23.04 2.03
C LEU A 42 -6.30 -22.60 3.23
N ALA A 43 -6.52 -23.46 4.21
CA ALA A 43 -7.21 -23.08 5.45
C ALA A 43 -6.42 -22.04 6.23
N GLY A 44 -5.10 -22.18 6.38
CA GLY A 44 -4.25 -21.20 7.03
C GLY A 44 -4.24 -19.85 6.30
N LEU A 45 -4.19 -19.85 4.97
CA LEU A 45 -4.30 -18.63 4.15
C LEU A 45 -5.69 -17.99 4.26
N ALA A 46 -6.76 -18.79 4.28
CA ALA A 46 -8.12 -18.29 4.46
C ALA A 46 -8.30 -17.57 5.79
N VAL A 47 -7.73 -18.10 6.88
CA VAL A 47 -7.72 -17.42 8.19
C VAL A 47 -6.94 -16.12 8.13
N MET A 48 -5.74 -16.15 7.56
CA MET A 48 -4.89 -14.97 7.41
C MET A 48 -5.57 -13.87 6.60
N MET A 49 -6.31 -14.23 5.57
CA MET A 49 -7.08 -13.32 4.69
C MET A 49 -8.45 -12.94 5.27
N LYS A 50 -8.78 -13.37 6.49
CA LYS A 50 -10.08 -13.12 7.16
C LYS A 50 -11.29 -13.66 6.39
N LEU A 51 -11.11 -14.68 5.56
CA LEU A 51 -12.20 -15.37 4.85
C LEU A 51 -12.94 -16.34 5.76
N VAL A 52 -12.25 -16.85 6.77
CA VAL A 52 -12.77 -17.71 7.82
C VAL A 52 -12.15 -17.33 9.17
N LYS A 53 -12.81 -17.65 10.25
CA LYS A 53 -12.28 -17.53 11.62
C LYS A 53 -11.79 -18.89 12.11
N ALA A 54 -10.72 -18.89 12.91
CA ALA A 54 -10.25 -20.08 13.60
C ALA A 54 -10.55 -19.92 15.10
N GLU A 55 -11.44 -20.75 15.64
CA GLU A 55 -11.82 -20.74 17.04
C GLU A 55 -11.94 -22.17 17.60
N GLY A 56 -11.32 -22.44 18.74
CA GLY A 56 -11.40 -23.75 19.40
C GLY A 56 -10.95 -24.92 18.51
N GLY A 57 -9.98 -24.71 17.62
CA GLY A 57 -9.50 -25.73 16.68
C GLY A 57 -10.45 -26.00 15.51
N ARG A 58 -11.44 -25.15 15.29
CA ARG A 58 -12.41 -25.25 14.19
C ARG A 58 -12.33 -24.01 13.30
N TYR A 59 -12.66 -24.18 12.03
CA TYR A 59 -12.85 -23.08 11.10
C TYR A 59 -14.32 -22.72 10.98
N LEU A 60 -14.63 -21.44 11.05
CA LEU A 60 -15.99 -20.91 10.98
C LEU A 60 -16.09 -19.93 9.81
N ALA A 61 -17.14 -20.04 9.01
CA ALA A 61 -17.50 -19.02 8.03
C ALA A 61 -17.95 -17.72 8.75
N GLU A 62 -18.18 -16.66 7.97
CA GLU A 62 -18.64 -15.37 8.50
C GLU A 62 -19.96 -15.47 9.25
N ASP A 63 -20.86 -16.35 8.82
CA ASP A 63 -22.16 -16.65 9.44
C ASP A 63 -22.09 -17.60 10.65
N GLY A 64 -20.87 -18.01 11.04
CA GLY A 64 -20.64 -18.95 12.13
C GLY A 64 -20.76 -20.43 11.75
N THR A 65 -21.03 -20.77 10.49
CA THR A 65 -21.12 -22.15 10.01
C THR A 65 -19.75 -22.83 10.10
N PRO A 66 -19.62 -24.01 10.73
CA PRO A 66 -18.39 -24.77 10.72
C PRO A 66 -18.01 -25.24 9.30
N LEU A 67 -16.73 -25.12 8.99
CA LEU A 67 -16.16 -25.54 7.71
C LEU A 67 -15.03 -26.55 7.93
N SER A 68 -14.99 -27.60 7.10
CA SER A 68 -13.81 -28.46 6.99
C SER A 68 -12.73 -27.80 6.10
N PRO A 69 -11.47 -28.22 6.19
CA PRO A 69 -10.43 -27.77 5.24
C PRO A 69 -10.79 -28.03 3.78
N GLU A 70 -11.51 -29.12 3.48
CA GLU A 70 -12.01 -29.43 2.14
C GLU A 70 -13.09 -28.43 1.67
N ASP A 71 -14.01 -28.02 2.59
CA ASP A 71 -15.00 -26.99 2.30
C ASP A 71 -14.36 -25.63 2.04
N ILE A 72 -13.30 -25.31 2.78
CA ILE A 72 -12.51 -24.08 2.59
C ILE A 72 -11.85 -24.10 1.22
N GLU A 73 -11.19 -25.20 0.83
CA GLU A 73 -10.60 -25.35 -0.48
C GLU A 73 -11.65 -25.14 -1.57
N ARG A 74 -12.77 -25.88 -1.52
CA ARG A 74 -13.84 -25.80 -2.51
C ARG A 74 -14.43 -24.39 -2.63
N ARG A 75 -14.57 -23.66 -1.52
CA ARG A 75 -15.24 -22.35 -1.49
C ARG A 75 -14.29 -21.19 -1.79
N TYR A 76 -13.03 -21.27 -1.36
CA TYR A 76 -12.14 -20.11 -1.31
C TYR A 76 -10.84 -20.25 -2.11
N ALA A 77 -10.51 -21.43 -2.67
CA ALA A 77 -9.24 -21.64 -3.37
C ALA A 77 -9.00 -20.62 -4.48
N GLU A 78 -9.98 -20.40 -5.35
CA GLU A 78 -9.86 -19.44 -6.45
C GLU A 78 -9.58 -18.02 -5.93
N ARG A 79 -10.31 -17.58 -4.90
CA ARG A 79 -10.11 -16.28 -4.27
C ARG A 79 -8.73 -16.15 -3.62
N ILE A 80 -8.26 -17.20 -2.94
CA ILE A 80 -6.92 -17.24 -2.34
C ILE A 80 -5.85 -17.14 -3.42
N PHE A 81 -6.01 -17.86 -4.53
CA PHE A 81 -5.05 -17.83 -5.63
C PHE A 81 -5.00 -16.45 -6.30
N ALA A 82 -6.13 -15.82 -6.53
CA ALA A 82 -6.21 -14.47 -7.10
C ALA A 82 -5.67 -13.37 -6.17
N SER A 83 -5.66 -13.62 -4.85
CA SER A 83 -5.36 -12.63 -3.81
C SER A 83 -4.03 -12.87 -3.08
N THR A 84 -3.16 -13.69 -3.62
CA THR A 84 -1.81 -13.98 -3.11
C THR A 84 -0.78 -13.89 -4.22
N LEU A 85 0.51 -13.84 -3.86
CA LEU A 85 1.66 -13.71 -4.77
C LEU A 85 1.69 -12.36 -5.51
N VAL A 86 2.23 -12.38 -6.74
CA VAL A 86 2.31 -11.20 -7.61
C VAL A 86 0.97 -11.02 -8.31
N ARG A 87 0.39 -9.85 -8.14
CA ARG A 87 -0.87 -9.46 -8.78
C ARG A 87 -0.90 -7.97 -9.07
N ARG A 88 -1.90 -7.50 -9.79
CA ARG A 88 -2.10 -6.08 -10.01
C ARG A 88 -2.15 -5.35 -8.66
N ILE A 89 -1.50 -4.19 -8.57
CA ILE A 89 -1.50 -3.38 -7.35
C ILE A 89 -2.95 -3.00 -7.03
N GLU A 90 -3.35 -3.27 -5.79
CA GLU A 90 -4.71 -3.01 -5.31
C GLU A 90 -4.92 -1.50 -5.13
N PRO A 91 -6.02 -0.92 -5.68
CA PRO A 91 -6.24 0.53 -5.72
C PRO A 91 -6.26 1.21 -4.33
N GLN A 92 -6.62 0.47 -3.26
CA GLN A 92 -6.59 1.00 -1.90
C GLN A 92 -5.18 1.33 -1.39
N TYR A 93 -4.14 0.78 -1.99
CA TYR A 93 -2.75 1.08 -1.65
C TYR A 93 -2.14 2.09 -2.61
N LEU A 94 -2.37 1.93 -3.89
CA LEU A 94 -1.89 2.81 -4.95
C LEU A 94 -2.69 2.55 -6.22
N ASP A 95 -3.25 3.58 -6.83
CA ASP A 95 -3.78 3.48 -8.19
C ASP A 95 -2.63 3.58 -9.21
N PRO A 96 -2.23 2.46 -9.83
CA PRO A 96 -1.12 2.47 -10.77
C PRO A 96 -1.46 3.15 -12.11
N ASP A 97 -2.72 3.46 -12.38
CA ASP A 97 -3.15 4.16 -13.58
C ASP A 97 -3.18 5.68 -13.42
N ALA A 98 -3.25 6.17 -12.18
CA ALA A 98 -3.38 7.59 -11.87
C ALA A 98 -2.47 8.01 -10.69
N VAL A 99 -1.18 7.70 -10.78
CA VAL A 99 -0.22 8.13 -9.76
C VAL A 99 -0.04 9.65 -9.82
N HIS A 100 -0.33 10.31 -8.70
CA HIS A 100 -0.17 11.74 -8.56
C HIS A 100 1.30 12.15 -8.73
N TRP A 101 1.50 13.21 -9.49
CA TRP A 101 2.81 13.74 -9.82
C TRP A 101 2.75 15.26 -9.88
N HIS A 102 3.80 15.92 -9.44
CA HIS A 102 3.96 17.36 -9.68
C HIS A 102 4.79 17.58 -10.94
N LYS A 103 4.22 18.26 -11.91
CA LYS A 103 4.94 18.75 -13.08
C LYS A 103 5.33 20.20 -12.84
N VAL A 104 6.59 20.52 -13.05
CA VAL A 104 7.07 21.89 -13.03
C VAL A 104 6.91 22.47 -14.43
N LEU A 105 6.17 23.57 -14.52
CA LEU A 105 6.06 24.39 -15.71
C LEU A 105 6.93 25.63 -15.54
N GLU A 106 7.82 25.86 -16.48
CA GLU A 106 8.60 27.09 -16.56
C GLU A 106 7.88 28.06 -17.51
N LEU A 107 7.50 29.22 -17.00
CA LEU A 107 6.86 30.25 -17.78
C LEU A 107 7.76 31.50 -17.80
N SER A 108 7.90 32.09 -18.95
CA SER A 108 8.62 33.37 -19.14
C SER A 108 7.66 34.37 -19.78
N PRO A 109 7.56 35.59 -19.25
CA PRO A 109 6.80 36.64 -19.91
C PRO A 109 7.49 37.01 -21.23
N ALA A 110 6.71 37.51 -22.20
CA ALA A 110 7.25 38.08 -23.38
C ALA A 110 8.01 39.40 -23.03
N GLU A 111 8.94 39.82 -23.89
CA GLU A 111 9.74 41.00 -23.66
C GLU A 111 8.86 42.25 -23.42
N GLY A 112 9.10 42.94 -22.31
CA GLY A 112 8.31 44.12 -21.91
C GLY A 112 6.89 43.82 -21.33
N GLN A 113 6.56 42.54 -21.16
CA GLN A 113 5.28 42.12 -20.59
C GLN A 113 5.46 41.45 -19.21
N ALA A 114 4.36 41.30 -18.50
CA ALA A 114 4.30 40.47 -17.28
C ALA A 114 3.27 39.36 -17.45
N LEU A 115 3.51 38.21 -16.81
CA LEU A 115 2.49 37.20 -16.65
C LEU A 115 1.52 37.66 -15.56
N THR A 116 0.23 37.75 -15.87
CA THR A 116 -0.77 38.26 -14.94
C THR A 116 -1.84 37.21 -14.64
N PHE A 117 -2.26 37.14 -13.38
CA PHE A 117 -3.41 36.35 -12.94
C PHE A 117 -4.08 36.97 -11.72
N LYS A 118 -5.35 36.66 -11.50
CA LYS A 118 -6.10 37.09 -10.30
C LYS A 118 -6.00 36.00 -9.23
N ALA A 119 -5.87 36.40 -7.99
CA ALA A 119 -5.83 35.51 -6.83
C ALA A 119 -6.50 36.18 -5.61
N SER A 120 -7.00 35.34 -4.71
CA SER A 120 -7.37 35.80 -3.39
C SER A 120 -6.11 36.16 -2.59
N PRO A 121 -6.11 37.23 -1.76
CA PRO A 121 -4.97 37.57 -0.90
C PRO A 121 -4.49 36.38 -0.03
N LYS A 122 -5.40 35.50 0.38
CA LYS A 122 -5.12 34.32 1.20
C LYS A 122 -4.36 33.22 0.43
N GLN A 123 -4.33 33.27 -0.89
CA GLN A 123 -3.64 32.30 -1.75
C GLN A 123 -2.21 32.74 -2.09
N LEU A 124 -1.83 33.94 -1.69
CA LEU A 124 -0.48 34.43 -1.95
C LEU A 124 0.54 33.75 -1.04
N PRO A 125 1.74 33.45 -1.56
CA PRO A 125 2.82 32.93 -0.73
C PRO A 125 3.35 33.99 0.25
N GLU A 126 3.79 33.53 1.43
CA GLU A 126 4.45 34.35 2.44
C GLU A 126 5.87 33.79 2.70
N PRO A 127 6.97 34.55 2.44
CA PRO A 127 6.99 35.90 1.85
C PRO A 127 6.66 35.91 0.35
N LEU A 128 6.18 37.06 -0.13
CA LEU A 128 5.95 37.27 -1.56
C LEU A 128 7.27 37.24 -2.34
N PRO A 129 7.38 36.52 -3.46
CA PRO A 129 8.57 36.53 -4.28
C PRO A 129 8.93 37.92 -4.81
N ALA A 130 10.23 38.25 -4.84
CA ALA A 130 10.71 39.59 -5.19
C ALA A 130 10.37 40.04 -6.63
N ASN A 131 10.17 39.08 -7.52
CA ASN A 131 9.80 39.32 -8.93
C ASN A 131 8.28 39.40 -9.16
N TRP A 132 7.47 39.39 -8.07
CA TRP A 132 6.03 39.56 -8.13
C TRP A 132 5.64 40.94 -7.68
N SER A 133 4.67 41.55 -8.37
CA SER A 133 3.99 42.77 -7.93
C SER A 133 2.49 42.50 -7.82
N ILE A 134 1.84 43.20 -6.88
CA ILE A 134 0.43 43.03 -6.57
C ILE A 134 -0.28 44.37 -6.75
N ALA A 135 -1.44 44.34 -7.41
CA ALA A 135 -2.35 45.46 -7.49
C ALA A 135 -3.76 45.06 -7.03
N PRO A 136 -4.54 45.93 -6.42
CA PRO A 136 -5.93 45.64 -6.14
C PRO A 136 -6.72 45.32 -7.40
N ALA A 137 -7.59 44.29 -7.33
CA ALA A 137 -8.55 43.96 -8.36
C ALA A 137 -9.98 44.09 -7.84
N GLU A 138 -10.96 43.82 -8.69
CA GLU A 138 -12.38 43.83 -8.31
C GLU A 138 -12.67 42.63 -7.38
N ASP A 139 -13.79 42.71 -6.64
CA ASP A 139 -14.32 41.64 -5.78
C ASP A 139 -13.40 41.17 -4.63
N GLY A 140 -12.46 42.03 -4.19
CA GLY A 140 -11.55 41.69 -3.09
C GLY A 140 -10.41 40.75 -3.48
N GLU A 141 -10.23 40.49 -4.78
CA GLU A 141 -9.09 39.83 -5.35
C GLU A 141 -7.90 40.79 -5.56
N VAL A 142 -6.76 40.23 -5.87
CA VAL A 142 -5.56 40.96 -6.29
C VAL A 142 -5.10 40.47 -7.66
N LEU A 143 -4.62 41.41 -8.46
CA LEU A 143 -3.92 41.12 -9.71
C LEU A 143 -2.45 40.94 -9.37
N VAL A 144 -1.95 39.74 -9.62
CA VAL A 144 -0.54 39.40 -9.49
C VAL A 144 0.12 39.54 -10.84
N SER A 145 1.26 40.24 -10.89
CA SER A 145 2.08 40.41 -12.08
C SER A 145 3.47 39.86 -11.82
N ILE A 146 3.94 38.95 -12.68
CA ILE A 146 5.24 38.31 -12.60
C ILE A 146 6.09 38.83 -13.77
N HIS A 147 7.22 39.47 -13.46
CA HIS A 147 8.04 40.19 -14.43
C HIS A 147 9.22 39.40 -14.96
N GLU A 148 9.52 38.24 -14.35
CA GLU A 148 10.62 37.37 -14.72
C GLU A 148 10.15 35.93 -14.90
N ARG A 149 11.04 35.08 -15.38
CA ARG A 149 10.81 33.64 -15.44
C ARG A 149 10.41 33.11 -14.08
N CYS A 150 9.38 32.28 -14.07
CA CYS A 150 8.88 31.63 -12.87
C CYS A 150 8.56 30.16 -13.10
N GLU A 151 8.58 29.39 -12.03
CA GLU A 151 8.22 27.99 -12.02
C GLU A 151 6.89 27.80 -11.28
N PHE A 152 5.99 27.05 -11.90
CA PHE A 152 4.74 26.63 -11.31
C PHE A 152 4.70 25.11 -11.17
N LYS A 153 4.36 24.64 -9.98
CA LYS A 153 4.04 23.23 -9.75
C LYS A 153 2.57 23.01 -10.05
N VAL A 154 2.29 22.17 -11.02
CA VAL A 154 0.92 21.75 -11.36
C VAL A 154 0.73 20.28 -11.08
N ASP A 155 -0.43 19.95 -10.54
CA ASP A 155 -0.82 18.58 -10.33
C ASP A 155 -0.97 17.88 -11.67
N SER A 156 -0.43 16.70 -11.73
CA SER A 156 -0.49 15.85 -12.91
C SER A 156 -0.65 14.39 -12.47
N TYR A 157 -1.12 13.55 -13.36
CA TYR A 157 -1.27 12.12 -13.11
C TYR A 157 -0.61 11.34 -14.22
N ARG A 158 0.00 10.22 -13.88
CA ARG A 158 0.62 9.33 -14.86
C ARG A 158 0.36 7.88 -14.52
N ALA A 159 0.15 7.06 -15.53
CA ALA A 159 0.12 5.63 -15.37
C ALA A 159 1.54 5.08 -15.17
N LEU A 160 1.70 4.13 -14.27
CA LEU A 160 2.95 3.37 -14.13
C LEU A 160 3.08 2.37 -15.27
N THR A 161 4.31 2.12 -15.69
CA THR A 161 4.63 1.07 -16.66
C THR A 161 4.43 -0.32 -16.04
N VAL A 162 4.85 -0.49 -14.78
CA VAL A 162 4.67 -1.73 -14.01
C VAL A 162 3.49 -1.55 -13.08
N LYS A 163 2.46 -2.36 -13.25
CA LYS A 163 1.19 -2.28 -12.51
C LYS A 163 0.93 -3.49 -11.62
N SER A 164 1.88 -4.40 -11.53
CA SER A 164 1.81 -5.60 -10.69
C SER A 164 2.98 -5.67 -9.74
N ALA A 165 2.75 -6.15 -8.53
CA ALA A 165 3.75 -6.31 -7.49
C ALA A 165 3.40 -7.50 -6.58
N GLY A 166 4.40 -8.01 -5.85
CA GLY A 166 4.17 -8.87 -4.70
C GLY A 166 3.52 -8.05 -3.58
N GLN A 167 2.31 -8.42 -3.20
CA GLN A 167 1.55 -7.77 -2.13
C GLN A 167 1.22 -8.80 -1.06
N LEU A 168 1.16 -8.39 0.21
CA LEU A 168 0.66 -9.27 1.28
C LEU A 168 -0.70 -9.86 0.87
N PRO A 169 -1.05 -11.07 1.31
CA PRO A 169 -2.36 -11.66 1.03
C PRO A 169 -3.47 -10.66 1.33
N THR A 170 -4.43 -10.51 0.41
CA THR A 170 -5.53 -9.54 0.57
C THR A 170 -6.33 -9.81 1.84
N GLY A 171 -6.60 -8.76 2.62
CA GLY A 171 -7.29 -8.85 3.92
C GLY A 171 -6.34 -9.03 5.11
N PHE A 172 -5.07 -9.32 4.89
CA PHE A 172 -4.08 -9.38 5.96
C PHE A 172 -3.53 -7.98 6.26
N GLU A 173 -3.86 -7.46 7.45
CA GLU A 173 -3.42 -6.16 7.93
C GLU A 173 -2.55 -6.30 9.17
N PRO A 174 -1.21 -6.16 9.01
CA PRO A 174 -0.27 -6.31 10.14
C PRO A 174 -0.58 -5.36 11.30
N GLY A 175 -1.05 -4.15 11.00
CA GLY A 175 -1.36 -3.12 12.00
C GLY A 175 -2.53 -3.47 12.93
N GLU A 176 -3.35 -4.46 12.61
CA GLU A 176 -4.47 -4.89 13.46
C GLU A 176 -4.06 -5.96 14.48
N LEU A 177 -2.88 -6.55 14.34
CA LEU A 177 -2.43 -7.62 15.22
C LEU A 177 -1.88 -7.11 16.56
N TYR A 178 -1.65 -5.80 16.68
CA TYR A 178 -1.15 -5.16 17.90
C TYR A 178 -1.49 -3.66 17.90
N ASN A 179 -1.22 -2.95 18.99
CA ASN A 179 -1.44 -1.50 19.06
C ASN A 179 -0.41 -0.75 18.21
N SER A 180 -0.72 -0.52 16.95
CA SER A 180 0.16 0.02 15.91
C SER A 180 -0.14 1.46 15.49
N ARG A 181 -0.98 2.19 16.24
CA ARG A 181 -1.61 3.47 15.86
C ARG A 181 -0.69 4.49 15.16
N PHE A 182 0.59 4.53 15.54
CA PHE A 182 1.56 5.49 15.00
C PHE A 182 2.68 4.82 14.20
N HIS A 183 2.56 3.53 13.93
CA HIS A 183 3.60 2.78 13.22
C HIS A 183 3.34 2.81 11.71
N PRO A 184 4.30 3.24 10.88
CA PRO A 184 4.19 3.09 9.43
C PRO A 184 4.18 1.61 9.04
N ARG A 185 3.62 1.27 7.89
CA ARG A 185 3.40 -0.11 7.43
C ARG A 185 4.67 -0.99 7.49
N GLY A 186 5.84 -0.45 7.12
CA GLY A 186 7.11 -1.19 7.21
C GLY A 186 7.44 -1.62 8.63
N LEU A 187 7.24 -0.74 9.61
CA LEU A 187 7.47 -1.07 11.02
C LEU A 187 6.42 -2.08 11.52
N GLN A 188 5.16 -1.94 11.12
CA GLN A 188 4.12 -2.91 11.45
C GLN A 188 4.50 -4.31 10.99
N MET A 189 4.97 -4.45 9.75
CA MET A 189 5.43 -5.72 9.20
C MET A 189 6.63 -6.27 9.98
N SER A 190 7.60 -5.42 10.35
CA SER A 190 8.78 -5.83 11.10
C SER A 190 8.43 -6.33 12.51
N VAL A 191 7.53 -5.63 13.22
CA VAL A 191 7.08 -6.04 14.55
C VAL A 191 6.39 -7.39 14.48
N VAL A 192 5.44 -7.57 13.56
CA VAL A 192 4.71 -8.83 13.42
C VAL A 192 5.63 -9.97 12.97
N ALA A 193 6.60 -9.70 12.09
CA ALA A 193 7.60 -10.69 11.70
C ALA A 193 8.51 -11.09 12.88
N ALA A 194 8.89 -10.15 13.73
CA ALA A 194 9.69 -10.43 14.93
C ALA A 194 8.92 -11.29 15.94
N THR A 195 7.62 -11.01 16.16
CA THR A 195 6.78 -11.84 17.05
C THR A 195 6.50 -13.22 16.45
N ASP A 196 6.60 -13.37 15.13
CA ASP A 196 6.45 -14.66 14.43
C ASP A 196 7.70 -15.55 14.56
N ALA A 197 8.85 -14.98 14.97
CA ALA A 197 10.12 -15.67 15.15
C ALA A 197 10.32 -16.25 16.58
N ILE A 198 9.49 -15.86 17.54
CA ILE A 198 9.56 -16.25 18.95
C ILE A 198 8.59 -17.40 19.21
#